data_ab062c64c29524ba9d63d877bf68f310
#
_entry.id   ab062c64c29524ba9d63d877bf68f310
#
_cell.length_a   1.000
_cell.length_b   1.000
_cell.length_c   1.000
_cell.angle_alpha   90.00
_cell.angle_beta   90.00
_cell.angle_gamma   90.00
#
_symmetry.space_group_name_H-M   'P 1'
#
loop_
_entity.id
_entity.type
_entity.pdbx_description
1 polymer ?
#
loop_
_entity_poly.entity_id
_entity_poly.type
_entity_poly.pdbx_seq_one_letter_code
_entity_poly.pdbx_strand_id
1 'polypeptide(L)'
;QNPSTTAAPIPTRAAGPMFRSSWGTATPVRFMPSMATVLLGATSNTWEVCPSVARDLNFSLTVRDNNSGIGQTATDLMKVTVNGVAGPFIITAPNTVVSWQAGTNQNVTWDVAGTDVNGIDAKYVDIYLSTNGGTSFPILLASKVPNDGSEGITIPNIVGTTNRIMVKGWDNIFFDVSNTNFTITTATSTMAIAFNGVEGEQNKPICQGSSV
;
A
#
# COMPACT_ATOMS: atom_id res chain seq x y z
N GLN A 1 10.98 -28.96 4.79
CA GLN A 1 11.55 -28.12 3.73
C GLN A 1 11.96 -29.02 2.59
N ASN A 2 11.48 -28.70 1.39
CA ASN A 2 11.92 -29.37 0.17
C ASN A 2 13.41 -29.05 -0.10
N PRO A 3 14.19 -29.96 -0.68
CA PRO A 3 15.61 -29.76 -0.87
C PRO A 3 15.87 -28.45 -1.61
N SER A 4 16.91 -27.73 -1.17
CA SER A 4 17.35 -26.50 -1.81
C SER A 4 17.73 -26.79 -3.25
N THR A 5 17.03 -26.23 -4.21
CA THR A 5 17.48 -26.22 -5.58
C THR A 5 18.41 -25.03 -5.77
N THR A 6 19.51 -25.21 -6.48
CA THR A 6 20.41 -24.11 -6.89
C THR A 6 19.76 -23.22 -7.96
N ALA A 7 18.67 -23.66 -8.58
CA ALA A 7 17.95 -22.91 -9.58
C ALA A 7 17.00 -21.88 -8.94
N ALA A 8 17.01 -20.65 -9.46
CA ALA A 8 16.07 -19.62 -9.07
C ALA A 8 14.61 -20.10 -9.26
N PRO A 9 13.68 -19.67 -8.39
CA PRO A 9 12.27 -19.99 -8.56
C PRO A 9 11.71 -19.31 -9.81
N ILE A 10 10.69 -19.93 -10.40
CA ILE A 10 9.92 -19.37 -11.52
C ILE A 10 8.43 -19.31 -11.15
N PRO A 11 7.62 -18.36 -11.66
CA PRO A 11 6.23 -18.18 -11.25
C PRO A 11 5.34 -19.41 -11.41
N THR A 12 5.60 -20.24 -12.43
CA THR A 12 4.82 -21.44 -12.77
C THR A 12 5.24 -22.69 -11.97
N ARG A 13 6.16 -22.57 -11.03
CA ARG A 13 6.62 -23.70 -10.23
C ARG A 13 5.54 -24.14 -9.24
N ALA A 14 5.09 -25.38 -9.36
CA ALA A 14 4.04 -25.95 -8.51
C ALA A 14 4.54 -26.43 -7.13
N ALA A 15 5.84 -26.69 -6.97
CA ALA A 15 6.44 -27.18 -5.73
C ALA A 15 7.82 -26.58 -5.48
N GLY A 16 8.27 -26.64 -4.22
CA GLY A 16 9.58 -26.10 -3.79
C GLY A 16 9.51 -24.64 -3.33
N PRO A 17 10.61 -24.09 -2.83
CA PRO A 17 10.64 -22.75 -2.26
C PRO A 17 10.47 -21.68 -3.35
N MET A 18 9.69 -20.65 -3.02
CA MET A 18 9.47 -19.45 -3.86
C MET A 18 10.13 -18.21 -3.25
N PHE A 19 10.40 -18.23 -1.96
CA PHE A 19 10.99 -17.14 -1.20
C PHE A 19 12.17 -17.65 -0.38
N ARG A 20 13.24 -16.87 -0.32
CA ARG A 20 14.39 -17.19 0.53
C ARG A 20 14.10 -16.87 1.99
N SER A 21 14.77 -17.59 2.89
CA SER A 21 14.84 -17.20 4.29
C SER A 21 15.51 -15.82 4.42
N SER A 22 15.05 -15.01 5.34
CA SER A 22 15.68 -13.73 5.71
C SER A 22 16.28 -13.82 7.10
N TRP A 23 17.28 -12.98 7.35
CA TRP A 23 17.79 -12.77 8.70
C TRP A 23 16.69 -12.17 9.58
N GLY A 24 16.74 -12.42 10.87
CA GLY A 24 15.83 -11.82 11.84
C GLY A 24 15.98 -10.29 11.85
N THR A 25 14.85 -9.61 11.98
CA THR A 25 14.76 -8.15 12.15
C THR A 25 13.98 -7.84 13.41
N ALA A 26 14.11 -6.63 13.93
CA ALA A 26 13.29 -6.18 15.06
C ALA A 26 11.82 -5.94 14.68
N THR A 27 11.52 -5.78 13.39
CA THR A 27 10.16 -5.63 12.88
C THR A 27 9.52 -7.01 12.65
N PRO A 28 8.28 -7.25 13.13
CA PRO A 28 7.61 -8.54 12.96
C PRO A 28 6.94 -8.71 11.59
N VAL A 29 7.19 -7.81 10.64
CA VAL A 29 6.55 -7.79 9.33
C VAL A 29 7.56 -8.05 8.23
N ARG A 30 7.20 -8.91 7.28
CA ARG A 30 7.94 -9.13 6.04
C ARG A 30 7.00 -9.08 4.84
N PHE A 31 7.38 -8.30 3.84
CA PHE A 31 6.71 -8.28 2.53
C PHE A 31 7.31 -9.34 1.59
N MET A 32 6.47 -9.97 0.79
CA MET A 32 6.86 -11.02 -0.14
C MET A 32 6.21 -10.79 -1.52
N PRO A 33 7.00 -10.37 -2.54
CA PRO A 33 8.44 -10.10 -2.48
C PRO A 33 8.76 -8.88 -1.62
N SER A 34 10.04 -8.57 -1.47
CA SER A 34 10.48 -7.41 -0.69
C SER A 34 9.83 -6.11 -1.18
N MET A 35 9.57 -5.16 -0.28
CA MET A 35 8.94 -3.89 -0.63
C MET A 35 9.71 -3.16 -1.75
N ALA A 36 11.04 -3.26 -1.78
CA ALA A 36 11.85 -2.69 -2.86
C ALA A 36 11.48 -3.27 -4.25
N THR A 37 11.10 -4.55 -4.31
CA THR A 37 10.62 -5.19 -5.55
C THR A 37 9.22 -4.68 -5.91
N VAL A 38 8.30 -4.62 -4.94
CA VAL A 38 6.93 -4.14 -5.15
C VAL A 38 6.90 -2.70 -5.63
N LEU A 39 7.73 -1.82 -5.07
CA LEU A 39 7.81 -0.41 -5.45
C LEU A 39 8.29 -0.17 -6.89
N LEU A 40 8.87 -1.18 -7.53
CA LEU A 40 9.21 -1.18 -8.96
C LEU A 40 8.06 -1.71 -9.84
N GLY A 41 6.89 -2.02 -9.26
CA GLY A 41 5.77 -2.64 -9.96
C GLY A 41 6.01 -4.11 -10.33
N ALA A 42 6.92 -4.78 -9.62
CA ALA A 42 7.28 -6.16 -9.90
C ALA A 42 6.72 -7.12 -8.84
N THR A 43 6.26 -8.28 -9.29
CA THR A 43 5.80 -9.39 -8.44
C THR A 43 6.89 -10.41 -8.14
N SER A 44 8.10 -10.17 -8.64
CA SER A 44 9.21 -11.10 -8.45
C SER A 44 10.58 -10.43 -8.63
N ASN A 45 11.57 -10.98 -7.96
CA ASN A 45 12.99 -10.79 -8.22
C ASN A 45 13.67 -12.17 -8.35
N THR A 46 15.00 -12.23 -8.47
CA THR A 46 15.74 -13.49 -8.70
C THR A 46 15.41 -14.59 -7.67
N TRP A 47 15.09 -14.22 -6.41
CA TRP A 47 14.98 -15.19 -5.32
C TRP A 47 13.68 -15.08 -4.50
N GLU A 48 12.81 -14.17 -4.86
CA GLU A 48 11.49 -14.00 -4.27
C GLU A 48 10.49 -13.84 -5.41
N VAL A 49 9.66 -14.85 -5.61
CA VAL A 49 8.77 -14.95 -6.77
C VAL A 49 7.37 -15.29 -6.32
N CYS A 50 6.40 -14.42 -6.63
CA CYS A 50 4.99 -14.74 -6.43
C CYS A 50 4.57 -15.84 -7.43
N PRO A 51 3.94 -16.92 -6.95
CA PRO A 51 3.41 -17.95 -7.83
C PRO A 51 2.29 -17.44 -8.73
N SER A 52 2.28 -17.89 -9.97
CA SER A 52 1.17 -17.70 -10.92
C SER A 52 0.28 -18.93 -11.08
N VAL A 53 0.49 -19.95 -10.27
CA VAL A 53 -0.25 -21.22 -10.27
C VAL A 53 -0.75 -21.54 -8.86
N ALA A 54 -1.85 -22.28 -8.78
CA ALA A 54 -2.40 -22.73 -7.50
C ALA A 54 -1.39 -23.62 -6.77
N ARG A 55 -1.10 -23.29 -5.52
CA ARG A 55 -0.20 -24.07 -4.68
C ARG A 55 -0.28 -23.65 -3.20
N ASP A 56 0.22 -24.48 -2.32
CA ASP A 56 0.46 -24.13 -0.92
C ASP A 56 1.90 -23.67 -0.70
N LEU A 57 2.06 -22.62 0.09
CA LEU A 57 3.33 -22.14 0.61
C LEU A 57 3.33 -22.29 2.14
N ASN A 58 4.34 -22.96 2.67
CA ASN A 58 4.50 -23.15 4.11
C ASN A 58 5.65 -22.28 4.60
N PHE A 59 5.34 -21.42 5.56
CA PHE A 59 6.30 -20.54 6.22
C PHE A 59 6.49 -20.93 7.68
N SER A 60 7.66 -20.63 8.22
CA SER A 60 7.93 -20.71 9.64
C SER A 60 8.52 -19.39 10.14
N LEU A 61 8.01 -18.90 11.25
CA LEU A 61 8.57 -17.79 12.01
C LEU A 61 9.24 -18.34 13.26
N THR A 62 10.53 -18.07 13.44
CA THR A 62 11.25 -18.41 14.65
C THR A 62 11.68 -17.15 15.38
N VAL A 63 11.23 -16.98 16.59
CA VAL A 63 11.61 -15.88 17.50
C VAL A 63 12.67 -16.38 18.47
N ARG A 64 13.67 -15.54 18.75
CA ARG A 64 14.74 -15.78 19.72
C ARG A 64 14.82 -14.62 20.70
N ASP A 65 14.99 -14.92 21.97
CA ASP A 65 15.16 -13.90 23.02
C ASP A 65 16.56 -13.29 23.07
N ASN A 66 17.52 -13.86 22.31
CA ASN A 66 18.93 -13.48 22.26
C ASN A 66 19.62 -13.43 23.65
N ASN A 67 19.11 -14.18 24.63
CA ASN A 67 19.74 -14.29 25.94
C ASN A 67 21.05 -15.07 25.83
N SER A 68 22.15 -14.51 26.37
CA SER A 68 23.49 -15.09 26.29
C SER A 68 23.69 -16.30 27.23
N GLY A 69 22.80 -16.54 28.19
CA GLY A 69 22.86 -17.65 29.12
C GLY A 69 22.02 -18.85 28.69
N ILE A 70 20.73 -18.78 28.91
CA ILE A 70 19.77 -19.85 28.58
C ILE A 70 18.81 -19.28 27.54
N GLY A 71 19.29 -19.17 26.31
CA GLY A 71 18.47 -18.65 25.19
C GLY A 71 17.29 -19.56 24.89
N GLN A 72 16.11 -18.96 24.67
CA GLN A 72 14.89 -19.65 24.28
C GLN A 72 14.49 -19.29 22.85
N THR A 73 13.80 -20.24 22.21
CA THR A 73 13.24 -20.04 20.88
C THR A 73 11.81 -20.53 20.86
N ALA A 74 10.95 -19.80 20.12
CA ALA A 74 9.60 -20.23 19.79
C ALA A 74 9.43 -20.21 18.27
N THR A 75 8.71 -21.19 17.73
CA THR A 75 8.46 -21.29 16.29
C THR A 75 6.97 -21.45 16.06
N ASP A 76 6.44 -20.67 15.12
CA ASP A 76 5.09 -20.79 14.60
C ASP A 76 5.12 -21.11 13.11
N LEU A 77 4.07 -21.79 12.63
CA LEU A 77 3.93 -22.24 11.25
C LEU A 77 2.71 -21.59 10.61
N MET A 78 2.89 -21.10 9.38
CA MET A 78 1.81 -20.52 8.60
C MET A 78 1.75 -21.20 7.23
N LYS A 79 0.54 -21.55 6.80
CA LYS A 79 0.26 -21.98 5.43
C LYS A 79 -0.47 -20.87 4.67
N VAL A 80 0.01 -20.54 3.48
CA VAL A 80 -0.63 -19.66 2.53
C VAL A 80 -1.05 -20.47 1.31
N THR A 81 -2.33 -20.49 1.00
CA THR A 81 -2.85 -21.13 -0.21
C THR A 81 -2.96 -20.09 -1.31
N VAL A 82 -2.23 -20.30 -2.40
CA VAL A 82 -2.28 -19.45 -3.59
C VAL A 82 -3.39 -19.91 -4.50
N ASN A 83 -4.29 -19.01 -4.85
CA ASN A 83 -5.32 -19.24 -5.85
C ASN A 83 -4.72 -19.03 -7.25
N GLY A 84 -4.95 -19.96 -8.18
CA GLY A 84 -4.38 -19.91 -9.53
C GLY A 84 -5.28 -19.26 -10.58
N VAL A 85 -6.49 -18.80 -10.17
CA VAL A 85 -7.48 -18.17 -11.08
C VAL A 85 -7.77 -16.71 -10.72
N ALA A 86 -7.23 -16.22 -9.60
CA ALA A 86 -7.34 -14.83 -9.16
C ALA A 86 -5.98 -14.14 -9.17
N GLY A 87 -5.99 -12.82 -9.42
CA GLY A 87 -4.79 -11.99 -9.44
C GLY A 87 -4.12 -11.88 -10.82
N PRO A 88 -3.11 -11.01 -10.92
CA PRO A 88 -2.60 -10.16 -9.85
C PRO A 88 -3.57 -9.03 -9.50
N PHE A 89 -3.69 -8.73 -8.20
CA PHE A 89 -4.36 -7.52 -7.70
C PHE A 89 -3.44 -6.34 -7.94
N ILE A 90 -3.92 -5.28 -8.63
CA ILE A 90 -3.05 -4.17 -9.09
C ILE A 90 -3.75 -2.83 -8.89
N ILE A 91 -3.07 -1.83 -8.34
CA ILE A 91 -3.52 -0.44 -8.35
C ILE A 91 -3.40 0.13 -9.76
N THR A 92 -4.49 0.72 -10.24
CA THR A 92 -4.56 1.36 -11.56
C THR A 92 -4.49 2.89 -11.48
N ALA A 93 -4.95 3.51 -10.36
CA ALA A 93 -4.76 4.94 -10.08
C ALA A 93 -4.65 5.20 -8.56
N PRO A 94 -3.72 6.10 -8.15
CA PRO A 94 -2.72 6.80 -8.95
C PRO A 94 -1.56 5.86 -9.31
N ASN A 95 -1.22 5.74 -10.58
CA ASN A 95 -0.13 4.87 -11.03
C ASN A 95 0.83 5.56 -12.01
N THR A 96 0.65 6.86 -12.20
CA THR A 96 1.50 7.75 -12.98
C THR A 96 1.84 8.99 -12.16
N VAL A 97 2.72 9.84 -12.70
CA VAL A 97 3.03 11.13 -12.06
C VAL A 97 1.80 12.03 -12.14
N VAL A 98 1.14 12.24 -11.01
CA VAL A 98 -0.04 13.12 -10.88
C VAL A 98 0.15 14.06 -9.69
N SER A 99 -0.61 15.15 -9.68
CA SER A 99 -0.70 16.09 -8.56
C SER A 99 -2.14 16.14 -8.08
N TRP A 100 -2.34 15.85 -6.79
CA TRP A 100 -3.62 15.93 -6.10
C TRP A 100 -3.60 17.08 -5.11
N GLN A 101 -4.66 17.86 -5.08
CA GLN A 101 -4.78 18.95 -4.13
C GLN A 101 -5.35 18.44 -2.81
N ALA A 102 -4.75 18.85 -1.71
CA ALA A 102 -5.27 18.57 -0.38
C ALA A 102 -6.70 19.10 -0.21
N GLY A 103 -7.55 18.32 0.46
CA GLY A 103 -8.97 18.64 0.67
C GLY A 103 -9.89 18.30 -0.50
N THR A 104 -9.35 17.89 -1.67
CA THR A 104 -10.17 17.40 -2.79
C THR A 104 -10.46 15.92 -2.66
N ASN A 105 -11.55 15.47 -3.29
CA ASN A 105 -11.85 14.05 -3.42
C ASN A 105 -11.18 13.52 -4.69
N GLN A 106 -10.44 12.41 -4.57
CA GLN A 106 -9.76 11.73 -5.66
C GLN A 106 -10.07 10.23 -5.61
N ASN A 107 -10.21 9.60 -6.76
CA ASN A 107 -10.47 8.17 -6.81
C ASN A 107 -9.15 7.38 -6.81
N VAL A 108 -9.03 6.47 -5.87
CA VAL A 108 -8.08 5.36 -5.91
C VAL A 108 -8.76 4.22 -6.62
N THR A 109 -8.12 3.65 -7.64
CA THR A 109 -8.69 2.53 -8.41
C THR A 109 -7.73 1.36 -8.48
N TRP A 110 -8.28 0.14 -8.57
CA TRP A 110 -7.52 -1.11 -8.67
C TRP A 110 -8.25 -2.15 -9.50
N ASP A 111 -7.51 -3.10 -10.04
CA ASP A 111 -8.08 -4.31 -10.61
C ASP A 111 -8.32 -5.32 -9.49
N VAL A 112 -9.58 -5.66 -9.26
CA VAL A 112 -9.99 -6.66 -8.26
C VAL A 112 -9.45 -8.04 -8.60
N ALA A 113 -9.30 -8.34 -9.88
CA ALA A 113 -8.73 -9.57 -10.44
C ALA A 113 -9.30 -10.86 -9.80
N GLY A 114 -10.60 -10.84 -9.44
CA GLY A 114 -11.31 -11.98 -8.85
C GLY A 114 -10.92 -12.30 -7.40
N THR A 115 -10.27 -11.38 -6.68
CA THR A 115 -9.92 -11.55 -5.26
C THR A 115 -11.13 -11.45 -4.32
N ASP A 116 -12.24 -10.91 -4.79
CA ASP A 116 -13.54 -10.81 -4.09
C ASP A 116 -14.37 -12.09 -4.14
N VAL A 117 -13.96 -13.07 -4.95
CA VAL A 117 -14.59 -14.38 -5.20
C VAL A 117 -13.54 -15.49 -5.24
N ASN A 118 -13.86 -16.61 -5.86
CA ASN A 118 -12.93 -17.72 -6.14
C ASN A 118 -12.31 -18.39 -4.88
N GLY A 119 -12.96 -18.29 -3.73
CA GLY A 119 -12.46 -18.87 -2.47
C GLY A 119 -11.40 -18.01 -1.76
N ILE A 120 -11.06 -16.84 -2.30
CA ILE A 120 -10.34 -15.77 -1.58
C ILE A 120 -11.34 -14.93 -0.80
N ASP A 121 -12.46 -14.58 -1.44
CA ASP A 121 -13.65 -13.93 -0.89
C ASP A 121 -13.36 -12.67 -0.07
N ALA A 122 -12.30 -11.94 -0.44
CA ALA A 122 -11.92 -10.68 0.19
C ALA A 122 -12.87 -9.57 -0.27
N LYS A 123 -13.95 -9.37 0.46
CA LYS A 123 -15.01 -8.40 0.13
C LYS A 123 -14.64 -6.96 0.40
N TYR A 124 -13.58 -6.72 1.16
CA TYR A 124 -13.17 -5.38 1.59
C TYR A 124 -11.67 -5.20 1.45
N VAL A 125 -11.27 -3.93 1.32
CA VAL A 125 -9.86 -3.51 1.31
C VAL A 125 -9.65 -2.34 2.26
N ASP A 126 -8.40 -2.13 2.65
CA ASP A 126 -7.90 -0.94 3.33
C ASP A 126 -7.00 -0.15 2.39
N ILE A 127 -7.05 1.18 2.48
CA ILE A 127 -6.26 2.09 1.65
C ILE A 127 -5.35 2.92 2.55
N TYR A 128 -4.06 2.87 2.27
CA TYR A 128 -3.02 3.55 3.04
C TYR A 128 -2.23 4.53 2.19
N LEU A 129 -1.71 5.58 2.84
CA LEU A 129 -0.80 6.56 2.25
C LEU A 129 0.59 6.46 2.88
N SER A 130 1.58 6.45 2.02
CA SER A 130 2.97 6.70 2.33
C SER A 130 3.36 8.09 1.88
N THR A 131 4.19 8.79 2.66
CA THR A 131 4.79 10.10 2.33
C THR A 131 6.29 10.03 2.11
N ASN A 132 6.86 8.82 2.17
CA ASN A 132 8.30 8.56 2.10
C ASN A 132 8.68 7.56 0.99
N GLY A 133 7.98 7.63 -0.14
CA GLY A 133 8.25 6.80 -1.32
C GLY A 133 7.89 5.33 -1.17
N GLY A 134 7.03 4.97 -0.20
CA GLY A 134 6.61 3.58 0.04
C GLY A 134 7.48 2.83 1.06
N THR A 135 8.39 3.51 1.76
CA THR A 135 9.17 2.89 2.84
C THR A 135 8.29 2.47 4.02
N SER A 136 7.25 3.25 4.31
CA SER A 136 6.23 2.92 5.30
C SER A 136 4.88 3.50 4.91
N PHE A 137 3.79 2.94 5.45
CA PHE A 137 2.41 3.32 5.16
C PHE A 137 1.63 3.59 6.46
N PRO A 138 1.99 4.66 7.21
CA PRO A 138 1.41 4.91 8.52
C PRO A 138 0.02 5.56 8.50
N ILE A 139 -0.43 6.07 7.34
CA ILE A 139 -1.64 6.87 7.24
C ILE A 139 -2.74 6.02 6.59
N LEU A 140 -3.77 5.70 7.36
CA LEU A 140 -4.97 5.01 6.88
C LEU A 140 -5.90 6.06 6.25
N LEU A 141 -6.18 5.94 4.95
CA LEU A 141 -7.08 6.84 4.23
C LEU A 141 -8.52 6.33 4.25
N ALA A 142 -8.71 5.03 4.08
CA ALA A 142 -10.01 4.38 4.18
C ALA A 142 -9.84 2.95 4.71
N SER A 143 -10.76 2.50 5.53
CA SER A 143 -10.74 1.15 6.09
C SER A 143 -12.01 0.40 5.76
N LYS A 144 -11.84 -0.87 5.41
CA LYS A 144 -12.94 -1.79 5.15
C LYS A 144 -13.94 -1.25 4.12
N VAL A 145 -13.41 -0.69 3.04
CA VAL A 145 -14.22 -0.28 1.88
C VAL A 145 -14.45 -1.45 0.95
N PRO A 146 -15.54 -1.46 0.13
CA PRO A 146 -15.82 -2.56 -0.78
C PRO A 146 -14.64 -2.84 -1.73
N ASN A 147 -14.37 -4.11 -2.00
CA ASN A 147 -13.39 -4.52 -3.00
C ASN A 147 -14.05 -4.59 -4.38
N ASP A 148 -14.49 -3.44 -4.90
CA ASP A 148 -15.23 -3.29 -6.16
C ASP A 148 -14.44 -2.56 -7.26
N GLY A 149 -13.18 -2.20 -6.97
CA GLY A 149 -12.26 -1.60 -7.93
C GLY A 149 -12.08 -0.10 -7.81
N SER A 150 -12.81 0.60 -6.92
CA SER A 150 -12.61 2.05 -6.74
C SER A 150 -13.11 2.57 -5.39
N GLU A 151 -12.43 3.61 -4.88
CA GLU A 151 -12.87 4.33 -3.68
C GLU A 151 -12.51 5.81 -3.78
N GLY A 152 -13.47 6.68 -3.40
CA GLY A 152 -13.28 8.12 -3.32
C GLY A 152 -12.64 8.55 -2.01
N ILE A 153 -11.43 9.09 -2.09
CA ILE A 153 -10.61 9.48 -0.93
C ILE A 153 -10.49 11.00 -0.85
N THR A 154 -10.86 11.58 0.30
CA THR A 154 -10.50 12.97 0.59
C THR A 154 -9.02 13.05 0.92
N ILE A 155 -8.27 13.79 0.10
CA ILE A 155 -6.81 13.89 0.21
C ILE A 155 -6.44 14.68 1.47
N PRO A 156 -5.65 14.11 2.39
CA PRO A 156 -5.22 14.80 3.59
C PRO A 156 -4.28 15.98 3.27
N ASN A 157 -4.24 16.99 4.15
CA ASN A 157 -3.35 18.14 3.99
C ASN A 157 -1.91 17.79 4.43
N ILE A 158 -1.30 16.86 3.71
CA ILE A 158 0.08 16.40 3.92
C ILE A 158 0.84 16.60 2.62
N VAL A 159 1.35 17.83 2.44
CA VAL A 159 2.04 18.26 1.23
C VAL A 159 3.36 17.50 1.05
N GLY A 160 3.61 17.00 -0.16
CA GLY A 160 4.83 16.26 -0.48
C GLY A 160 4.83 15.71 -1.90
N THR A 161 6.01 15.30 -2.37
CA THR A 161 6.23 14.81 -3.73
C THR A 161 6.58 13.32 -3.80
N THR A 162 6.68 12.65 -2.65
CA THR A 162 7.08 11.25 -2.55
C THR A 162 5.94 10.38 -1.98
N ASN A 163 4.70 10.71 -2.39
CA ASN A 163 3.54 9.98 -1.90
C ASN A 163 3.31 8.70 -2.72
N ARG A 164 2.86 7.65 -2.03
CA ARG A 164 2.45 6.36 -2.62
C ARG A 164 1.16 5.89 -1.96
N ILE A 165 0.33 5.21 -2.72
CA ILE A 165 -0.87 4.51 -2.21
C ILE A 165 -0.56 3.02 -2.10
N MET A 166 -1.03 2.38 -1.03
CA MET A 166 -1.15 0.93 -0.90
C MET A 166 -2.63 0.59 -0.74
N VAL A 167 -3.11 -0.39 -1.50
CA VAL A 167 -4.40 -1.04 -1.28
C VAL A 167 -4.14 -2.47 -0.83
N LYS A 168 -4.71 -2.85 0.30
CA LYS A 168 -4.49 -4.15 0.94
C LYS A 168 -5.83 -4.83 1.22
N GLY A 169 -5.94 -6.11 0.94
CA GLY A 169 -7.09 -6.93 1.33
C GLY A 169 -7.33 -6.84 2.84
N TRP A 170 -8.55 -6.43 3.23
CA TRP A 170 -8.97 -6.42 4.63
C TRP A 170 -9.07 -7.85 5.13
N ASP A 171 -8.49 -8.14 6.30
CA ASP A 171 -8.38 -9.50 6.85
C ASP A 171 -7.74 -10.51 5.89
N ASN A 172 -6.87 -10.01 4.98
CA ASN A 172 -6.12 -10.83 4.02
C ASN A 172 -4.69 -10.29 3.87
N ILE A 173 -3.83 -11.04 3.15
CA ILE A 173 -2.40 -10.74 3.04
C ILE A 173 -2.01 -10.09 1.71
N PHE A 174 -2.86 -10.16 0.68
CA PHE A 174 -2.52 -9.55 -0.61
C PHE A 174 -2.59 -8.02 -0.55
N PHE A 175 -1.75 -7.38 -1.31
CA PHE A 175 -1.71 -5.92 -1.45
C PHE A 175 -1.00 -5.55 -2.75
N ASP A 176 -1.19 -4.29 -3.16
CA ASP A 176 -0.36 -3.65 -4.16
C ASP A 176 -0.04 -2.21 -3.76
N VAL A 177 1.00 -1.63 -4.38
CA VAL A 177 1.45 -0.26 -4.15
C VAL A 177 1.56 0.45 -5.48
N SER A 178 1.08 1.69 -5.56
CA SER A 178 1.22 2.50 -6.77
C SER A 178 2.68 2.57 -7.26
N ASN A 179 2.91 2.38 -8.56
CA ASN A 179 4.25 2.21 -9.12
C ASN A 179 5.08 3.50 -9.19
N THR A 180 4.43 4.65 -9.05
CA THR A 180 5.06 5.96 -9.21
C THR A 180 4.70 6.88 -8.04
N ASN A 181 5.64 7.72 -7.63
CA ASN A 181 5.35 8.78 -6.67
C ASN A 181 4.39 9.80 -7.26
N PHE A 182 3.46 10.26 -6.44
CA PHE A 182 2.58 11.38 -6.80
C PHE A 182 2.76 12.55 -5.80
N THR A 183 2.29 13.72 -6.21
CA THR A 183 2.41 14.95 -5.43
C THR A 183 1.09 15.27 -4.74
N ILE A 184 1.14 15.64 -3.46
CA ILE A 184 0.04 16.32 -2.78
C ILE A 184 0.42 17.81 -2.64
N THR A 185 -0.41 18.68 -3.22
CA THR A 185 -0.25 20.13 -3.14
C THR A 185 -1.12 20.72 -2.02
N THR A 186 -0.83 21.96 -1.63
CA THR A 186 -1.62 22.68 -0.62
C THR A 186 -3.07 22.81 -1.02
N ALA A 187 -3.97 22.78 -0.05
CA ALA A 187 -5.37 23.17 -0.25
C ALA A 187 -5.44 24.64 -0.68
N THR A 188 -6.28 24.93 -1.67
CA THR A 188 -6.60 26.35 -1.96
C THR A 188 -7.60 26.82 -0.92
N SER A 189 -7.19 27.72 -0.02
CA SER A 189 -8.13 28.42 0.82
C SER A 189 -8.72 29.57 0.01
N THR A 190 -9.98 29.46 -0.37
CA THR A 190 -10.76 30.63 -0.79
C THR A 190 -11.17 31.37 0.47
N MET A 191 -10.49 32.46 0.77
CA MET A 191 -10.93 33.37 1.80
C MET A 191 -12.12 34.15 1.24
N ALA A 192 -13.34 33.77 1.57
CA ALA A 192 -14.52 34.58 1.32
C ALA A 192 -14.51 35.73 2.34
N ILE A 193 -14.16 36.91 1.90
CA ILE A 193 -14.36 38.13 2.71
C ILE A 193 -15.84 38.46 2.57
N ALA A 194 -16.67 38.13 3.57
CA ALA A 194 -18.03 38.62 3.67
C ALA A 194 -17.96 40.02 4.25
N PHE A 195 -18.19 41.05 3.45
CA PHE A 195 -18.51 42.37 3.95
C PHE A 195 -19.97 42.33 4.39
N ASN A 196 -20.26 42.37 5.69
CA ASN A 196 -21.58 42.70 6.18
C ASN A 196 -21.82 44.18 5.80
N GLY A 197 -22.42 44.35 4.62
CA GLY A 197 -22.60 45.67 4.02
C GLY A 197 -23.53 46.55 4.81
N VAL A 198 -23.07 47.72 5.12
CA VAL A 198 -23.97 48.90 5.11
C VAL A 198 -24.14 49.26 3.65
N GLU A 199 -25.37 49.17 3.14
CA GLU A 199 -25.69 49.60 1.77
C GLU A 199 -25.21 51.05 1.57
N GLY A 200 -24.33 51.27 0.60
CA GLY A 200 -23.88 52.60 0.21
C GLY A 200 -22.38 52.79 0.01
N GLU A 201 -21.49 51.92 0.47
CA GLU A 201 -20.05 52.10 0.27
C GLU A 201 -19.48 51.00 -0.71
N GLN A 202 -19.91 51.03 -1.93
CA GLN A 202 -19.22 50.34 -3.00
C GLN A 202 -17.97 51.15 -3.39
N ASN A 203 -16.79 50.55 -3.31
CA ASN A 203 -15.46 51.07 -3.69
C ASN A 203 -14.64 51.76 -2.59
N LYS A 204 -14.48 51.12 -1.45
CA LYS A 204 -13.35 51.47 -0.59
C LYS A 204 -12.14 50.64 -1.06
N PRO A 205 -11.05 51.25 -1.60
CA PRO A 205 -9.84 50.51 -1.94
C PRO A 205 -9.22 50.02 -0.63
N ILE A 206 -8.99 48.70 -0.54
CA ILE A 206 -8.21 48.13 0.55
C ILE A 206 -6.72 48.38 0.18
N CYS A 207 -6.15 49.39 0.79
CA CYS A 207 -4.69 49.63 0.65
C CYS A 207 -3.91 48.55 1.39
N GLN A 208 -3.11 47.84 0.67
CA GLN A 208 -2.08 46.97 1.23
C GLN A 208 -1.10 47.83 2.01
N GLY A 209 -1.00 47.67 3.34
CA GLY A 209 0.08 48.25 4.13
C GLY A 209 -0.16 49.60 4.81
N SER A 210 -1.40 50.03 5.06
CA SER A 210 -1.65 51.17 5.95
C SER A 210 -2.01 50.68 7.35
N SER A 211 -1.03 50.71 8.25
CA SER A 211 -1.31 50.75 9.69
C SER A 211 -1.96 52.10 10.02
N VAL A 212 -3.09 52.11 10.71
CA VAL A 212 -3.64 53.25 11.38
C VAL A 212 -3.13 53.25 12.81
#